data_47ebf2e7019250f0b02f996552137c9d
#
_entry.id   47ebf2e7019250f0b02f996552137c9d
#
_cell.length_a   1.000
_cell.length_b   1.000
_cell.length_c   1.000
_cell.angle_alpha   90.00
_cell.angle_beta   90.00
_cell.angle_gamma   90.00
#
_symmetry.space_group_name_H-M   'P 1'
#
loop_
_entity.id
_entity.type
_entity.pdbx_description
1 polymer ?
#
loop_
_entity_poly.entity_id
_entity_poly.type
_entity_poly.pdbx_seq_one_letter_code
_entity_poly.pdbx_strand_id
1 'polypeptide(L)'
;TYRNVLKDFDHLFVQNEASKRYLSKIGILRVTVVGDTRFDRVLQIREEAKDLPLVEKFKGNNAFTFVAGSSWGPDEDLFLEYFNNHPEMKLIIAPHVIDENHLVEIIGKLKRPYVRYTRADEKNVLKADCLIIDCFGLLSSIYRYGEIAYIGGGFGVGIHNTLEAAVYGIPVIFGPKYQKFMEAVQLLEAKGAYSIKDYDELKTLLDRFLADELFLRETGTNAGYYVTSNAGATEKIMHMINF
;
A
#
# COMPACT_ATOMS: atom_id res chain seq x y z
N THR A 1 -29.50 6.04 19.49
CA THR A 1 -29.01 4.87 18.69
C THR A 1 -28.58 5.38 17.33
N TYR A 2 -27.53 4.85 16.74
CA TYR A 2 -27.02 5.21 15.40
C TYR A 2 -28.10 5.25 14.30
N ARG A 3 -29.12 4.38 14.37
CA ARG A 3 -30.27 4.38 13.46
C ARG A 3 -31.04 5.71 13.43
N ASN A 4 -31.18 6.40 14.55
CA ASN A 4 -31.92 7.67 14.58
C ASN A 4 -31.09 8.76 13.91
N VAL A 5 -29.78 8.81 14.17
CA VAL A 5 -28.87 9.76 13.51
C VAL A 5 -28.90 9.62 11.98
N LEU A 6 -28.92 8.38 11.46
CA LEU A 6 -28.96 8.15 10.02
C LEU A 6 -30.27 8.63 9.36
N LYS A 7 -31.37 8.77 10.10
CA LYS A 7 -32.64 9.29 9.59
C LYS A 7 -32.68 10.82 9.45
N ASP A 8 -31.76 11.52 10.15
CA ASP A 8 -31.68 12.97 10.14
C ASP A 8 -30.93 13.52 8.91
N PHE A 9 -30.31 12.64 8.10
CA PHE A 9 -29.65 13.04 6.85
C PHE A 9 -30.69 13.11 5.71
N ASP A 10 -30.56 14.13 4.87
CA ASP A 10 -31.39 14.29 3.68
C ASP A 10 -31.13 13.20 2.64
N HIS A 11 -29.89 12.77 2.50
CA HIS A 11 -29.48 11.73 1.58
C HIS A 11 -28.22 11.01 2.08
N LEU A 12 -28.10 9.71 1.77
CA LEU A 12 -26.90 8.91 2.07
C LEU A 12 -26.27 8.39 0.79
N PHE A 13 -24.99 8.62 0.64
CA PHE A 13 -24.18 8.04 -0.41
C PHE A 13 -23.39 6.85 0.14
N VAL A 14 -23.47 5.71 -0.55
CA VAL A 14 -22.87 4.46 -0.06
C VAL A 14 -21.96 3.82 -1.10
N GLN A 15 -21.06 2.99 -0.62
CA GLN A 15 -20.03 2.37 -1.47
C GLN A 15 -20.58 1.28 -2.39
N ASN A 16 -21.62 0.53 -1.96
CA ASN A 16 -22.08 -0.65 -2.67
C ASN A 16 -23.57 -0.97 -2.42
N GLU A 17 -24.11 -1.86 -3.24
CA GLU A 17 -25.50 -2.30 -3.14
C GLU A 17 -25.82 -3.03 -1.83
N ALA A 18 -24.85 -3.72 -1.21
CA ALA A 18 -25.08 -4.35 0.08
C ALA A 18 -25.38 -3.32 1.18
N SER A 19 -24.62 -2.23 1.23
CA SER A 19 -24.85 -1.10 2.15
C SER A 19 -26.22 -0.48 1.93
N LYS A 20 -26.63 -0.26 0.69
CA LYS A 20 -27.97 0.23 0.34
C LYS A 20 -29.07 -0.71 0.84
N ARG A 21 -28.92 -2.02 0.62
CA ARG A 21 -29.87 -3.02 1.12
C ARG A 21 -29.96 -3.05 2.64
N TYR A 22 -28.84 -2.89 3.37
CA TYR A 22 -28.86 -2.83 4.83
C TYR A 22 -29.61 -1.60 5.33
N LEU A 23 -29.41 -0.43 4.72
CA LEU A 23 -30.10 0.80 5.06
C LEU A 23 -31.60 0.71 4.79
N SER A 24 -32.01 0.12 3.66
CA SER A 24 -33.43 -0.06 3.32
C SER A 24 -34.16 -0.97 4.32
N LYS A 25 -33.49 -2.02 4.87
CA LYS A 25 -34.07 -2.88 5.93
C LYS A 25 -34.41 -2.14 7.22
N ILE A 26 -33.78 -0.98 7.47
CA ILE A 26 -34.08 -0.15 8.65
C ILE A 26 -34.89 1.10 8.30
N GLY A 27 -35.50 1.11 7.09
CA GLY A 27 -36.43 2.16 6.64
C GLY A 27 -35.76 3.41 6.08
N ILE A 28 -34.46 3.36 5.75
CA ILE A 28 -33.75 4.46 5.09
C ILE A 28 -33.72 4.21 3.60
N LEU A 29 -34.51 4.99 2.84
CA LEU A 29 -34.70 4.79 1.40
C LEU A 29 -33.97 5.83 0.53
N ARG A 30 -33.60 6.99 1.12
CA ARG A 30 -32.86 8.06 0.42
C ARG A 30 -31.38 7.71 0.36
N VAL A 31 -31.04 6.71 -0.47
CA VAL A 31 -29.70 6.14 -0.57
C VAL A 31 -29.31 5.93 -2.02
N THR A 32 -28.15 6.45 -2.39
CA THR A 32 -27.55 6.22 -3.73
C THR A 32 -26.21 5.52 -3.60
N VAL A 33 -25.98 4.52 -4.45
CA VAL A 33 -24.68 3.86 -4.58
C VAL A 33 -23.81 4.69 -5.51
N VAL A 34 -22.68 5.15 -5.01
CA VAL A 34 -21.74 6.01 -5.76
C VAL A 34 -20.35 5.38 -5.93
N GLY A 35 -19.99 4.41 -5.09
CA GLY A 35 -18.64 3.85 -4.99
C GLY A 35 -17.91 4.35 -3.75
N ASP A 36 -16.62 4.09 -3.71
CA ASP A 36 -15.74 4.43 -2.58
C ASP A 36 -14.84 5.61 -2.95
N THR A 37 -15.00 6.74 -2.27
CA THR A 37 -14.20 7.95 -2.48
C THR A 37 -12.71 7.79 -2.17
N ARG A 38 -12.31 6.69 -1.50
CA ARG A 38 -10.89 6.40 -1.26
C ARG A 38 -10.13 6.16 -2.57
N PHE A 39 -10.78 5.65 -3.62
CA PHE A 39 -10.16 5.50 -4.95
C PHE A 39 -9.85 6.86 -5.58
N ASP A 40 -10.78 7.80 -5.51
CA ASP A 40 -10.54 9.17 -5.99
C ASP A 40 -9.41 9.84 -5.19
N ARG A 41 -9.41 9.62 -3.87
CA ARG A 41 -8.41 10.21 -3.00
C ARG A 41 -6.99 9.72 -3.29
N VAL A 42 -6.78 8.43 -3.55
CA VAL A 42 -5.43 7.93 -3.87
C VAL A 42 -4.97 8.35 -5.27
N LEU A 43 -5.87 8.54 -6.22
CA LEU A 43 -5.54 9.15 -7.51
C LEU A 43 -5.04 10.59 -7.33
N GLN A 44 -5.74 11.39 -6.55
CA GLN A 44 -5.31 12.74 -6.20
C GLN A 44 -3.94 12.75 -5.50
N ILE A 45 -3.73 11.87 -4.51
CA ILE A 45 -2.45 11.73 -3.80
C ILE A 45 -1.31 11.39 -4.78
N ARG A 46 -1.57 10.51 -5.75
CA ARG A 46 -0.60 10.17 -6.79
C ARG A 46 -0.23 11.38 -7.66
N GLU A 47 -1.22 12.19 -8.05
CA GLU A 47 -0.99 13.41 -8.84
C GLU A 47 -0.21 14.48 -8.06
N GLU A 48 -0.48 14.57 -6.75
CA GLU A 48 0.19 15.49 -5.82
C GLU A 48 1.48 14.91 -5.21
N ALA A 49 1.93 13.72 -5.67
CA ALA A 49 3.08 13.03 -5.09
C ALA A 49 4.35 13.87 -5.20
N LYS A 50 5.05 13.98 -4.07
CA LYS A 50 6.28 14.77 -3.96
C LYS A 50 7.43 14.09 -4.70
N ASP A 51 8.24 14.87 -5.38
CA ASP A 51 9.54 14.42 -5.83
C ASP A 51 10.48 14.28 -4.63
N LEU A 52 11.13 13.13 -4.54
CA LEU A 52 12.03 12.79 -3.45
C LEU A 52 13.44 12.48 -4.01
N PRO A 53 14.27 13.51 -4.26
CA PRO A 53 15.55 13.36 -4.96
C PRO A 53 16.51 12.37 -4.28
N LEU A 54 16.49 12.27 -2.94
CA LEU A 54 17.30 11.30 -2.21
C LEU A 54 16.81 9.86 -2.43
N VAL A 55 15.50 9.65 -2.53
CA VAL A 55 14.93 8.32 -2.83
C VAL A 55 15.23 7.93 -4.27
N GLU A 56 15.13 8.86 -5.20
CA GLU A 56 15.48 8.66 -6.61
C GLU A 56 16.95 8.29 -6.76
N LYS A 57 17.85 9.02 -6.09
CA LYS A 57 19.29 8.67 -6.05
C LYS A 57 19.54 7.32 -5.41
N PHE A 58 18.86 7.01 -4.30
CA PHE A 58 18.94 5.70 -3.67
C PHE A 58 18.57 4.59 -4.63
N LYS A 59 17.44 4.70 -5.33
CA LYS A 59 16.97 3.72 -6.30
C LYS A 59 17.98 3.51 -7.44
N GLY A 60 18.51 4.61 -8.00
CA GLY A 60 19.32 4.56 -9.20
C GLY A 60 18.52 4.11 -10.45
N ASN A 61 19.23 3.84 -11.54
CA ASN A 61 18.55 3.66 -12.84
C ASN A 61 17.94 2.27 -13.05
N ASN A 62 18.42 1.21 -12.37
CA ASN A 62 18.04 -0.18 -12.70
C ASN A 62 17.88 -1.08 -11.46
N ALA A 63 17.76 -0.55 -10.27
CA ALA A 63 17.62 -1.38 -9.08
C ALA A 63 16.18 -1.85 -8.92
N PHE A 64 15.99 -3.16 -8.77
CA PHE A 64 14.74 -3.72 -8.32
C PHE A 64 14.50 -3.30 -6.86
N THR A 65 13.51 -2.46 -6.65
CA THR A 65 13.23 -1.83 -5.36
C THR A 65 11.95 -2.37 -4.74
N PHE A 66 12.09 -2.97 -3.58
CA PHE A 66 10.97 -3.43 -2.75
C PHE A 66 10.64 -2.35 -1.71
N VAL A 67 9.40 -1.89 -1.68
CA VAL A 67 8.91 -0.88 -0.74
C VAL A 67 8.01 -1.53 0.30
N ALA A 68 8.49 -1.62 1.55
CA ALA A 68 7.71 -2.11 2.67
C ALA A 68 7.12 -0.93 3.45
N GLY A 69 5.81 -0.73 3.34
CA GLY A 69 5.10 0.36 4.01
C GLY A 69 4.28 -0.10 5.19
N SER A 70 4.27 0.71 6.25
CA SER A 70 3.56 0.47 7.51
C SER A 70 3.86 -0.90 8.12
N SER A 71 5.12 -1.32 8.06
CA SER A 71 5.56 -2.64 8.54
C SER A 71 5.57 -2.72 10.06
N TRP A 72 5.45 -3.95 10.56
CA TRP A 72 5.58 -4.33 11.95
C TRP A 72 6.61 -5.45 12.09
N GLY A 73 7.09 -5.70 13.30
CA GLY A 73 8.13 -6.70 13.57
C GLY A 73 7.93 -8.05 12.85
N PRO A 74 6.74 -8.68 12.90
CA PRO A 74 6.49 -9.94 12.20
C PRO A 74 6.57 -9.86 10.66
N ASP A 75 6.21 -8.71 10.06
CA ASP A 75 6.38 -8.48 8.63
C ASP A 75 7.87 -8.35 8.29
N GLU A 76 8.60 -7.61 9.12
CA GLU A 76 10.03 -7.29 8.97
C GLU A 76 10.90 -8.53 9.07
N ASP A 77 10.54 -9.48 9.94
CA ASP A 77 11.27 -10.75 10.08
C ASP A 77 11.29 -11.51 8.74
N LEU A 78 10.20 -11.49 7.98
CA LEU A 78 10.10 -12.20 6.70
C LEU A 78 10.87 -11.50 5.60
N PHE A 79 10.60 -10.24 5.32
CA PHE A 79 11.20 -9.59 4.16
C PHE A 79 12.66 -9.16 4.39
N LEU A 80 13.10 -8.90 5.62
CA LEU A 80 14.52 -8.63 5.91
C LEU A 80 15.38 -9.89 5.73
N GLU A 81 14.87 -11.07 6.08
CA GLU A 81 15.56 -12.33 5.80
C GLU A 81 15.77 -12.50 4.30
N TYR A 82 14.72 -12.28 3.49
CA TYR A 82 14.81 -12.36 2.04
C TYR A 82 15.79 -11.32 1.49
N PHE A 83 15.64 -10.06 1.86
CA PHE A 83 16.48 -8.96 1.42
C PHE A 83 17.97 -9.20 1.70
N ASN A 84 18.33 -9.70 2.89
CA ASN A 84 19.71 -9.97 3.26
C ASN A 84 20.41 -11.00 2.35
N ASN A 85 19.64 -11.87 1.70
CA ASN A 85 20.14 -12.94 0.82
C ASN A 85 20.06 -12.60 -0.68
N HIS A 86 19.49 -11.43 -1.06
CA HIS A 86 19.24 -11.06 -2.46
C HIS A 86 19.89 -9.70 -2.78
N PRO A 87 21.20 -9.68 -3.13
CA PRO A 87 21.97 -8.45 -3.34
C PRO A 87 21.50 -7.62 -4.56
N GLU A 88 20.75 -8.22 -5.48
CA GLU A 88 20.16 -7.57 -6.65
C GLU A 88 18.99 -6.64 -6.30
N MET A 89 18.45 -6.75 -5.09
CA MET A 89 17.30 -5.98 -4.64
C MET A 89 17.71 -4.84 -3.71
N LYS A 90 17.07 -3.69 -3.84
CA LYS A 90 17.07 -2.60 -2.86
C LYS A 90 15.80 -2.63 -2.03
N LEU A 91 15.89 -2.16 -0.78
CA LEU A 91 14.79 -2.10 0.16
C LEU A 91 14.54 -0.67 0.62
N ILE A 92 13.29 -0.22 0.52
CA ILE A 92 12.81 0.96 1.25
C ILE A 92 11.83 0.46 2.31
N ILE A 93 12.12 0.74 3.57
CA ILE A 93 11.27 0.34 4.68
C ILE A 93 10.73 1.58 5.41
N ALA A 94 9.41 1.69 5.51
CA ALA A 94 8.70 2.71 6.27
C ALA A 94 7.91 2.02 7.39
N PRO A 95 8.47 1.85 8.58
CA PRO A 95 7.80 1.16 9.67
C PRO A 95 6.57 1.94 10.15
N HIS A 96 5.56 1.21 10.66
CA HIS A 96 4.36 1.84 11.20
C HIS A 96 4.64 2.66 12.47
N VAL A 97 5.52 2.13 13.32
CA VAL A 97 5.97 2.80 14.53
C VAL A 97 7.39 3.31 14.32
N ILE A 98 7.54 4.64 14.36
CA ILE A 98 8.83 5.31 14.21
C ILE A 98 9.31 5.74 15.60
N ASP A 99 9.83 4.78 16.36
CA ASP A 99 10.57 5.03 17.60
C ASP A 99 11.98 4.42 17.53
N GLU A 100 12.89 4.91 18.36
CA GLU A 100 14.30 4.54 18.28
C GLU A 100 14.52 3.05 18.61
N ASN A 101 13.74 2.45 19.51
CA ASN A 101 13.88 1.03 19.86
C ASN A 101 13.52 0.15 18.67
N HIS A 102 12.38 0.44 18.00
CA HIS A 102 11.97 -0.30 16.82
C HIS A 102 12.95 -0.12 15.66
N LEU A 103 13.46 1.11 15.46
CA LEU A 103 14.49 1.35 14.43
C LEU A 103 15.77 0.57 14.70
N VAL A 104 16.20 0.47 15.97
CA VAL A 104 17.35 -0.35 16.37
C VAL A 104 17.10 -1.85 16.13
N GLU A 105 15.89 -2.35 16.37
CA GLU A 105 15.51 -3.74 16.06
C GLU A 105 15.62 -4.02 14.55
N ILE A 106 15.09 -3.14 13.69
CA ILE A 106 15.20 -3.25 12.23
C ILE A 106 16.68 -3.27 11.83
N ILE A 107 17.47 -2.31 12.33
CA ILE A 107 18.90 -2.18 12.02
C ILE A 107 19.67 -3.43 12.46
N GLY A 108 19.33 -3.99 13.63
CA GLY A 108 19.96 -5.20 14.14
C GLY A 108 19.75 -6.45 13.27
N LYS A 109 18.67 -6.49 12.46
CA LYS A 109 18.36 -7.57 11.52
C LYS A 109 19.00 -7.38 10.14
N LEU A 110 19.42 -6.15 9.79
CA LEU A 110 20.04 -5.84 8.50
C LEU A 110 21.50 -6.33 8.47
N LYS A 111 21.84 -7.05 7.40
CA LYS A 111 23.21 -7.51 7.11
C LYS A 111 23.85 -6.74 5.95
N ARG A 112 23.14 -5.82 5.36
CA ARG A 112 23.52 -5.03 4.18
C ARG A 112 23.58 -3.54 4.54
N PRO A 113 24.34 -2.72 3.80
CA PRO A 113 24.45 -1.28 4.05
C PRO A 113 23.08 -0.57 4.08
N TYR A 114 22.86 0.26 5.06
CA TYR A 114 21.62 1.03 5.21
C TYR A 114 21.89 2.50 5.50
N VAL A 115 20.86 3.31 5.30
CA VAL A 115 20.82 4.71 5.73
C VAL A 115 19.41 5.07 6.21
N ARG A 116 19.32 5.89 7.26
CA ARG A 116 18.06 6.49 7.71
C ARG A 116 17.79 7.75 6.89
N TYR A 117 16.57 7.95 6.44
CA TYR A 117 16.22 9.05 5.55
C TYR A 117 16.54 10.43 6.15
N THR A 118 16.27 10.64 7.45
CA THR A 118 16.59 11.90 8.14
C THR A 118 18.09 12.19 8.27
N ARG A 119 18.93 11.18 8.03
CA ARG A 119 20.41 11.28 8.06
C ARG A 119 21.03 11.03 6.69
N ALA A 120 20.19 10.96 5.67
CA ALA A 120 20.60 10.69 4.31
C ALA A 120 21.13 11.96 3.62
N ASP A 121 22.18 11.77 2.84
CA ASP A 121 22.72 12.76 1.92
C ASP A 121 23.01 12.11 0.55
N GLU A 122 23.38 12.91 -0.44
CA GLU A 122 23.65 12.46 -1.79
C GLU A 122 24.78 11.42 -1.92
N LYS A 123 25.68 11.35 -0.93
CA LYS A 123 26.82 10.44 -0.96
C LYS A 123 26.52 9.11 -0.28
N ASN A 124 25.84 9.16 0.88
CA ASN A 124 25.58 7.96 1.66
C ASN A 124 24.43 7.13 1.10
N VAL A 125 23.42 7.74 0.45
CA VAL A 125 22.34 7.01 -0.23
C VAL A 125 22.84 6.12 -1.38
N LEU A 126 23.90 6.54 -2.06
CA LEU A 126 24.50 5.76 -3.15
C LEU A 126 25.21 4.47 -2.68
N LYS A 127 25.60 4.43 -1.40
CA LYS A 127 26.28 3.28 -0.79
C LYS A 127 25.34 2.34 -0.04
N ALA A 128 24.08 2.76 0.13
CA ALA A 128 23.09 2.00 0.86
C ALA A 128 22.31 1.07 -0.07
N ASP A 129 21.94 -0.09 0.46
CA ASP A 129 21.03 -1.05 -0.15
C ASP A 129 19.65 -1.01 0.53
N CYS A 130 19.58 -0.48 1.76
CA CYS A 130 18.34 -0.26 2.49
C CYS A 130 18.20 1.20 2.88
N LEU A 131 17.04 1.80 2.60
CA LEU A 131 16.63 3.13 3.03
C LEU A 131 15.53 3.02 4.07
N ILE A 132 15.81 3.43 5.31
CA ILE A 132 14.85 3.42 6.40
C ILE A 132 14.18 4.79 6.48
N ILE A 133 12.86 4.82 6.28
CA ILE A 133 12.07 6.05 6.37
C ILE A 133 11.69 6.29 7.83
N ASP A 134 12.43 7.12 8.49
CA ASP A 134 12.32 7.47 9.90
C ASP A 134 11.62 8.82 10.13
N CYS A 135 10.68 9.17 9.23
CA CYS A 135 9.83 10.35 9.34
C CYS A 135 8.45 10.11 8.70
N PHE A 136 7.47 10.92 9.08
CA PHE A 136 6.09 10.79 8.59
C PHE A 136 5.85 11.56 7.29
N GLY A 137 4.78 11.18 6.57
CA GLY A 137 4.21 11.95 5.45
C GLY A 137 4.89 11.73 4.09
N LEU A 138 5.74 10.72 3.94
CA LEU A 138 6.44 10.42 2.69
C LEU A 138 5.95 9.12 2.01
N LEU A 139 5.38 8.18 2.77
CA LEU A 139 5.12 6.82 2.30
C LEU A 139 4.29 6.77 1.01
N SER A 140 3.22 7.55 0.93
CA SER A 140 2.37 7.59 -0.26
C SER A 140 3.11 8.05 -1.53
N SER A 141 4.12 8.92 -1.39
CA SER A 141 4.97 9.34 -2.51
C SER A 141 6.11 8.35 -2.79
N ILE A 142 6.53 7.57 -1.78
CA ILE A 142 7.64 6.61 -1.90
C ILE A 142 7.28 5.40 -2.75
N TYR A 143 6.03 4.94 -2.74
CA TYR A 143 5.60 3.78 -3.53
C TYR A 143 5.88 3.93 -5.03
N ARG A 144 5.91 5.15 -5.56
CA ARG A 144 6.26 5.41 -6.98
C ARG A 144 7.67 4.97 -7.37
N TYR A 145 8.56 4.77 -6.40
CA TYR A 145 9.95 4.35 -6.62
C TYR A 145 10.14 2.83 -6.51
N GLY A 146 9.08 2.10 -6.15
CA GLY A 146 9.12 0.65 -6.02
C GLY A 146 8.70 -0.10 -7.28
N GLU A 147 9.25 -1.28 -7.48
CA GLU A 147 8.76 -2.30 -8.41
C GLU A 147 7.72 -3.20 -7.75
N ILE A 148 7.78 -3.36 -6.43
CA ILE A 148 6.81 -4.11 -5.62
C ILE A 148 6.57 -3.35 -4.30
N ALA A 149 5.33 -3.39 -3.81
CA ALA A 149 4.96 -2.90 -2.50
C ALA A 149 4.56 -4.05 -1.56
N TYR A 150 5.02 -3.97 -0.32
CA TYR A 150 4.54 -4.78 0.79
C TYR A 150 3.78 -3.89 1.77
N ILE A 151 2.57 -4.31 2.15
CA ILE A 151 1.73 -3.58 3.10
C ILE A 151 1.70 -4.33 4.42
N GLY A 152 2.26 -3.71 5.45
CA GLY A 152 2.39 -4.31 6.78
C GLY A 152 1.08 -4.44 7.56
N GLY A 153 1.17 -5.11 8.71
CA GLY A 153 0.09 -5.34 9.66
C GLY A 153 -0.67 -6.65 9.45
N GLY A 154 -0.47 -7.33 8.32
CA GLY A 154 -1.21 -8.54 7.98
C GLY A 154 -0.95 -9.76 8.86
N PHE A 155 0.11 -9.75 9.66
CA PHE A 155 0.40 -10.78 10.66
C PHE A 155 -0.10 -10.38 12.06
N GLY A 156 -0.58 -9.17 12.24
CA GLY A 156 -1.03 -8.60 13.52
C GLY A 156 -2.48 -8.17 13.53
N VAL A 157 -2.68 -6.87 13.59
CA VAL A 157 -3.99 -6.20 13.74
C VAL A 157 -4.82 -6.14 12.45
N GLY A 158 -4.24 -6.44 11.31
CA GLY A 158 -4.79 -6.30 9.96
C GLY A 158 -3.97 -5.34 9.12
N ILE A 159 -4.08 -5.50 7.81
CA ILE A 159 -3.31 -4.73 6.84
C ILE A 159 -3.65 -3.23 6.84
N HIS A 160 -2.69 -2.42 6.42
CA HIS A 160 -2.87 -1.00 6.16
C HIS A 160 -3.44 -0.74 4.76
N ASN A 161 -3.46 0.53 4.33
CA ASN A 161 -4.06 0.96 3.06
C ASN A 161 -3.30 0.40 1.84
N THR A 162 -3.91 -0.54 1.13
CA THR A 162 -3.34 -1.15 -0.09
C THR A 162 -3.46 -0.26 -1.33
N LEU A 163 -4.44 0.67 -1.34
CA LEU A 163 -4.70 1.52 -2.50
C LEU A 163 -3.60 2.54 -2.76
N GLU A 164 -2.90 2.98 -1.69
CA GLU A 164 -1.79 3.93 -1.81
C GLU A 164 -0.61 3.38 -2.61
N ALA A 165 -0.40 2.07 -2.58
CA ALA A 165 0.59 1.39 -3.41
C ALA A 165 0.02 1.01 -4.78
N ALA A 166 -1.17 0.40 -4.80
CA ALA A 166 -1.81 -0.09 -6.02
C ALA A 166 -2.01 1.01 -7.09
N VAL A 167 -2.24 2.25 -6.67
CA VAL A 167 -2.45 3.41 -7.56
C VAL A 167 -1.23 3.70 -8.46
N TYR A 168 -0.04 3.26 -8.06
CA TYR A 168 1.18 3.40 -8.88
C TYR A 168 1.36 2.28 -9.90
N GLY A 169 0.47 1.31 -9.94
CA GLY A 169 0.55 0.22 -10.91
C GLY A 169 1.68 -0.77 -10.60
N ILE A 170 1.96 -1.02 -9.33
CA ILE A 170 2.94 -2.00 -8.86
C ILE A 170 2.23 -3.14 -8.12
N PRO A 171 2.75 -4.37 -8.16
CA PRO A 171 2.22 -5.48 -7.37
C PRO A 171 2.18 -5.17 -5.88
N VAL A 172 1.13 -5.63 -5.21
CA VAL A 172 0.95 -5.42 -3.77
C VAL A 172 1.01 -6.77 -3.04
N ILE A 173 1.83 -6.87 -2.00
CA ILE A 173 1.94 -8.06 -1.15
C ILE A 173 1.52 -7.70 0.28
N PHE A 174 0.85 -8.62 0.97
CA PHE A 174 0.48 -8.45 2.37
C PHE A 174 0.30 -9.80 3.08
N GLY A 175 0.29 -9.76 4.41
CA GLY A 175 0.07 -10.94 5.24
C GLY A 175 -1.39 -11.43 5.26
N PRO A 176 -1.71 -12.52 6.01
CA PRO A 176 -2.96 -13.27 5.86
C PRO A 176 -4.19 -12.61 6.47
N LYS A 177 -4.07 -11.56 7.30
CA LYS A 177 -5.23 -10.92 7.96
C LYS A 177 -5.78 -9.74 7.15
N TYR A 178 -6.37 -10.00 5.99
CA TYR A 178 -6.91 -8.99 5.06
C TYR A 178 -8.42 -9.08 4.83
N GLN A 179 -9.11 -10.14 5.27
CA GLN A 179 -10.49 -10.47 4.88
C GLN A 179 -11.52 -9.40 5.26
N LYS A 180 -11.20 -8.51 6.19
CA LYS A 180 -12.06 -7.39 6.60
C LYS A 180 -11.92 -6.17 5.68
N PHE A 181 -10.94 -6.18 4.79
CA PHE A 181 -10.60 -5.08 3.88
C PHE A 181 -11.05 -5.44 2.47
N MET A 182 -12.21 -4.94 2.07
CA MET A 182 -12.84 -5.27 0.80
C MET A 182 -11.91 -4.96 -0.40
N GLU A 183 -11.19 -3.85 -0.34
CA GLU A 183 -10.23 -3.45 -1.36
C GLU A 183 -9.09 -4.47 -1.53
N ALA A 184 -8.64 -5.08 -0.46
CA ALA A 184 -7.59 -6.11 -0.53
C ALA A 184 -8.12 -7.42 -1.13
N VAL A 185 -9.34 -7.82 -0.75
CA VAL A 185 -10.01 -8.99 -1.34
C VAL A 185 -10.18 -8.80 -2.84
N GLN A 186 -10.67 -7.65 -3.26
CA GLN A 186 -10.88 -7.34 -4.67
C GLN A 186 -9.57 -7.19 -5.46
N LEU A 187 -8.51 -6.67 -4.84
CA LEU A 187 -7.16 -6.63 -5.46
C LEU A 187 -6.61 -8.04 -5.72
N LEU A 188 -6.85 -9.00 -4.80
CA LEU A 188 -6.50 -10.42 -5.01
C LEU A 188 -7.29 -11.02 -6.18
N GLU A 189 -8.60 -10.77 -6.24
CA GLU A 189 -9.47 -11.22 -7.33
C GLU A 189 -9.04 -10.63 -8.69
N ALA A 190 -8.63 -9.36 -8.69
CA ALA A 190 -8.08 -8.67 -9.85
C ALA A 190 -6.66 -9.12 -10.24
N LYS A 191 -6.02 -9.99 -9.44
CA LYS A 191 -4.62 -10.42 -9.61
C LYS A 191 -3.62 -9.25 -9.60
N GLY A 192 -3.96 -8.17 -8.88
CA GLY A 192 -3.08 -7.04 -8.63
C GLY A 192 -2.32 -7.14 -7.30
N ALA A 193 -2.69 -8.12 -6.47
CA ALA A 193 -2.05 -8.37 -5.18
C ALA A 193 -1.93 -9.86 -4.87
N TYR A 194 -1.11 -10.17 -3.88
CA TYR A 194 -0.91 -11.51 -3.32
C TYR A 194 -0.85 -11.46 -1.80
N SER A 195 -1.47 -12.44 -1.15
CA SER A 195 -1.32 -12.64 0.29
C SER A 195 -0.35 -13.78 0.56
N ILE A 196 0.52 -13.59 1.56
CA ILE A 196 1.49 -14.61 1.98
C ILE A 196 1.26 -14.97 3.45
N LYS A 197 1.60 -16.20 3.84
CA LYS A 197 1.42 -16.72 5.20
C LYS A 197 2.72 -16.87 5.96
N ASP A 198 3.81 -17.06 5.23
CA ASP A 198 5.13 -17.34 5.79
C ASP A 198 6.26 -16.90 4.84
N TYR A 199 7.49 -17.19 5.26
CA TYR A 199 8.70 -16.87 4.51
C TYR A 199 8.78 -17.64 3.17
N ASP A 200 8.39 -18.90 3.13
CA ASP A 200 8.50 -19.72 1.92
C ASP A 200 7.55 -19.22 0.82
N GLU A 201 6.33 -18.82 1.20
CA GLU A 201 5.38 -18.19 0.27
C GLU A 201 5.91 -16.83 -0.22
N LEU A 202 6.45 -15.98 0.68
CA LEU A 202 7.08 -14.72 0.30
C LEU A 202 8.24 -14.93 -0.65
N LYS A 203 9.15 -15.85 -0.31
CA LYS A 203 10.32 -16.17 -1.13
C LYS A 203 9.91 -16.65 -2.52
N THR A 204 9.00 -17.60 -2.61
CA THR A 204 8.51 -18.14 -3.89
C THR A 204 7.93 -17.03 -4.78
N LEU A 205 7.16 -16.12 -4.17
CA LEU A 205 6.54 -15.03 -4.89
C LEU A 205 7.57 -13.99 -5.36
N LEU A 206 8.50 -13.59 -4.51
CA LEU A 206 9.55 -12.62 -4.85
C LEU A 206 10.52 -13.17 -5.88
N ASP A 207 10.93 -14.44 -5.75
CA ASP A 207 11.75 -15.13 -6.77
C ASP A 207 11.07 -15.11 -8.14
N ARG A 208 9.76 -15.32 -8.17
CA ARG A 208 8.99 -15.23 -9.41
C ARG A 208 8.96 -13.82 -9.99
N PHE A 209 8.75 -12.81 -9.17
CA PHE A 209 8.74 -11.41 -9.63
C PHE A 209 10.11 -10.97 -10.16
N LEU A 210 11.20 -11.45 -9.55
CA LEU A 210 12.56 -11.17 -10.03
C LEU A 210 12.88 -11.88 -11.34
N ALA A 211 12.35 -13.09 -11.57
CA ALA A 211 12.65 -13.91 -12.74
C ALA A 211 11.71 -13.65 -13.93
N ASP A 212 10.50 -13.16 -13.71
CA ASP A 212 9.43 -13.02 -14.71
C ASP A 212 8.95 -11.57 -14.79
N GLU A 213 9.58 -10.79 -15.66
CA GLU A 213 9.22 -9.38 -15.89
C GLU A 213 7.77 -9.21 -16.39
N LEU A 214 7.28 -10.15 -17.19
CA LEU A 214 5.90 -10.10 -17.69
C LEU A 214 4.91 -10.25 -16.54
N PHE A 215 5.14 -11.23 -15.67
CA PHE A 215 4.32 -11.44 -14.49
C PHE A 215 4.31 -10.21 -13.55
N LEU A 216 5.48 -9.59 -13.34
CA LEU A 216 5.62 -8.36 -12.58
C LEU A 216 4.76 -7.24 -13.17
N ARG A 217 4.89 -7.00 -14.47
CA ARG A 217 4.16 -5.94 -15.20
C ARG A 217 2.66 -6.19 -15.24
N GLU A 218 2.22 -7.41 -15.53
CA GLU A 218 0.79 -7.76 -15.56
C GLU A 218 0.15 -7.57 -14.20
N THR A 219 0.80 -8.03 -13.12
CA THR A 219 0.31 -7.86 -11.75
C THR A 219 0.20 -6.38 -11.40
N GLY A 220 1.22 -5.59 -11.69
CA GLY A 220 1.20 -4.14 -11.45
C GLY A 220 0.11 -3.43 -12.27
N THR A 221 -0.03 -3.77 -13.55
CA THR A 221 -1.09 -3.24 -14.42
C THR A 221 -2.48 -3.54 -13.84
N ASN A 222 -2.71 -4.76 -13.37
CA ASN A 222 -3.97 -5.16 -12.74
C ASN A 222 -4.24 -4.33 -11.47
N ALA A 223 -3.22 -4.08 -10.64
CA ALA A 223 -3.36 -3.25 -9.44
C ALA A 223 -3.76 -1.81 -9.79
N GLY A 224 -3.08 -1.19 -10.74
CA GLY A 224 -3.39 0.18 -11.20
C GLY A 224 -4.77 0.28 -11.87
N TYR A 225 -5.12 -0.68 -12.70
CA TYR A 225 -6.43 -0.74 -13.36
C TYR A 225 -7.56 -0.91 -12.35
N TYR A 226 -7.39 -1.76 -11.35
CA TYR A 226 -8.36 -1.90 -10.27
C TYR A 226 -8.65 -0.56 -9.59
N VAL A 227 -7.63 0.25 -9.30
CA VAL A 227 -7.83 1.56 -8.67
C VAL A 227 -8.57 2.51 -9.63
N THR A 228 -8.09 2.64 -10.86
CA THR A 228 -8.67 3.60 -11.82
C THR A 228 -10.09 3.26 -12.24
N SER A 229 -10.42 1.96 -12.38
CA SER A 229 -11.76 1.51 -12.76
C SER A 229 -12.82 1.68 -11.66
N ASN A 230 -12.41 1.80 -10.39
CA ASN A 230 -13.30 2.01 -9.24
C ASN A 230 -13.41 3.48 -8.80
N ALA A 231 -12.71 4.39 -9.45
CA ALA A 231 -12.80 5.84 -9.17
C ALA A 231 -14.07 6.48 -9.75
N GLY A 232 -14.34 7.73 -9.36
CA GLY A 232 -15.45 8.54 -9.85
C GLY A 232 -16.59 8.70 -8.83
N ALA A 233 -16.44 8.20 -7.60
CA ALA A 233 -17.45 8.35 -6.56
C ALA A 233 -17.65 9.80 -6.15
N THR A 234 -16.56 10.56 -6.00
CA THR A 234 -16.59 11.99 -5.63
C THR A 234 -17.33 12.82 -6.66
N GLU A 235 -17.04 12.61 -7.95
CA GLU A 235 -17.72 13.32 -9.05
C GLU A 235 -19.21 13.05 -9.04
N LYS A 236 -19.64 11.79 -8.90
CA LYS A 236 -21.05 11.41 -8.78
C LYS A 236 -21.75 12.11 -7.62
N ILE A 237 -21.10 12.21 -6.46
CA ILE A 237 -21.64 12.90 -5.28
C ILE A 237 -21.81 14.39 -5.60
N MET A 238 -20.79 15.03 -6.14
CA MET A 238 -20.81 16.47 -6.44
C MET A 238 -21.90 16.85 -7.45
N HIS A 239 -22.12 16.02 -8.48
CA HIS A 239 -23.22 16.22 -9.43
C HIS A 239 -24.61 16.12 -8.81
N MET A 240 -24.76 15.31 -7.75
CA MET A 240 -26.06 15.10 -7.10
C MET A 240 -26.37 16.12 -6.02
N ILE A 241 -25.37 16.79 -5.46
CA ILE A 241 -25.56 17.76 -4.37
C ILE A 241 -25.94 19.14 -4.93
N ASN A 242 -25.72 19.44 -6.21
CA ASN A 242 -26.01 20.71 -6.88
C ASN A 242 -25.83 21.92 -5.97
N PHE A 243 -24.59 22.44 -5.89
CA PHE A 243 -24.34 23.78 -5.32
C PHE A 243 -24.44 24.82 -6.40
#